data_4cc0bb14e5d32d80102bb071bd683099
#
_entry.id   4cc0bb14e5d32d80102bb071bd683099
#
_cell.length_a   1.000
_cell.length_b   1.000
_cell.length_c   1.000
_cell.angle_alpha   90.00
_cell.angle_beta   90.00
_cell.angle_gamma   90.00
#
_symmetry.space_group_name_H-M   'P 1'
#
loop_
_entity.id
_entity.type
_entity.pdbx_description
1 polymer ?
#
loop_
_entity_poly.entity_id
_entity_poly.type
_entity_poly.pdbx_seq_one_letter_code
_entity_poly.pdbx_strand_id
1 'polypeptide(L)'
;HSFPTRRSSDLTNHPLNKGMLGMHGNLGPNINTNKCDVLIAVGMRFDDRVTGKLETYAKQAKIIHFDIDPAEIDKNVKTDVAVLGDCKETLAAVTQLLEPANHQEWIDSFRQYEEVEEEKVIRPELHPAGKALSMGEVVRAVSEATHNEAILVTDVGQNQMMSARYFKYSKERSIVTSGGLGTMGFGLPAAIGATFGRPDRTVCVFMGDGGLQMNLQELGTIMEQKAPVKMILLNNNFLGNVRQWQAMFFNRRYSFTPMMNPDYMKIASAYDIPARRVMTREELAKAIDEMIATDGPFLLEACVEEEGNVMPMTPPGGSVNQMLLEC
;
A
#
# COMPACT_ATOMS: atom_id res chain seq x y z
N HIS A 1 8.09 -9.63 -4.17
CA HIS A 1 9.39 -9.10 -4.58
C HIS A 1 9.36 -7.80 -5.38
N SER A 2 8.26 -7.20 -5.70
CA SER A 2 8.20 -6.14 -6.71
C SER A 2 7.39 -4.93 -6.33
N PHE A 3 7.35 -4.58 -5.06
CA PHE A 3 7.06 -3.21 -4.71
C PHE A 3 8.39 -2.50 -4.47
N PRO A 4 8.71 -1.46 -5.24
CA PRO A 4 9.88 -0.62 -4.98
C PRO A 4 9.87 0.01 -3.59
N THR A 5 8.78 -0.19 -2.86
CA THR A 5 8.47 0.38 -1.55
C THR A 5 8.93 -0.45 -0.36
N ARG A 6 9.49 -1.66 -0.54
CA ARG A 6 9.80 -2.54 0.61
C ARG A 6 10.79 -1.97 1.62
N ARG A 7 11.61 -0.97 1.23
CA ARG A 7 12.58 -0.34 2.15
C ARG A 7 12.30 1.12 2.43
N SER A 8 11.74 1.86 1.48
CA SER A 8 11.33 3.25 1.72
C SER A 8 10.09 3.37 2.60
N SER A 9 9.24 2.32 2.64
CA SER A 9 8.08 2.27 3.53
C SER A 9 8.42 1.98 4.99
N ASP A 10 9.58 1.37 5.26
CA ASP A 10 9.94 0.98 6.63
C ASP A 10 10.28 2.17 7.54
N LEU A 11 10.45 3.36 6.99
CA LEU A 11 10.68 4.60 7.72
C LEU A 11 9.95 5.75 7.04
N THR A 12 8.63 5.75 7.10
CA THR A 12 7.80 6.77 6.42
C THR A 12 8.05 8.19 6.91
N ASN A 13 8.59 8.34 8.12
CA ASN A 13 8.91 9.64 8.71
C ASN A 13 10.36 10.09 8.42
N HIS A 14 11.14 9.31 7.66
CA HIS A 14 12.50 9.72 7.32
C HIS A 14 12.50 10.90 6.32
N PRO A 15 13.28 11.98 6.52
CA PRO A 15 13.25 13.17 5.65
C PRO A 15 13.56 12.89 4.17
N LEU A 16 14.33 11.85 3.88
CA LEU A 16 14.66 11.41 2.53
C LEU A 16 13.61 10.48 1.91
N ASN A 17 12.61 10.03 2.68
CA ASN A 17 11.49 9.29 2.13
C ASN A 17 10.53 10.26 1.45
N LYS A 18 10.46 10.19 0.13
CA LYS A 18 9.57 11.04 -0.69
C LYS A 18 8.30 10.31 -1.17
N GLY A 19 8.09 9.07 -0.71
CA GLY A 19 6.91 8.28 -1.03
C GLY A 19 7.13 7.24 -2.12
N MET A 20 6.03 6.76 -2.68
CA MET A 20 6.01 5.66 -3.65
C MET A 20 6.09 6.15 -5.09
N LEU A 21 6.72 5.33 -5.95
CA LEU A 21 6.65 5.42 -7.41
C LEU A 21 5.49 4.58 -7.96
N GLY A 22 5.13 4.87 -9.20
CA GLY A 22 4.24 4.03 -10.01
C GLY A 22 2.82 4.56 -10.16
N MET A 23 1.96 3.74 -10.75
CA MET A 23 0.60 4.11 -11.17
C MET A 23 -0.23 4.80 -10.07
N HIS A 24 -0.14 4.29 -8.84
CA HIS A 24 -0.78 4.87 -7.66
C HIS A 24 0.26 5.41 -6.66
N GLY A 25 1.42 5.78 -7.14
CA GLY A 25 2.47 6.41 -6.34
C GLY A 25 2.18 7.87 -5.99
N ASN A 26 3.14 8.51 -5.33
CA ASN A 26 3.04 9.92 -4.99
C ASN A 26 3.38 10.82 -6.19
N LEU A 27 2.80 12.01 -6.22
CA LEU A 27 2.99 12.97 -7.33
C LEU A 27 4.45 13.37 -7.51
N GLY A 28 5.12 13.76 -6.42
CA GLY A 28 6.51 14.20 -6.43
C GLY A 28 7.49 13.16 -6.98
N PRO A 29 7.53 11.94 -6.43
CA PRO A 29 8.39 10.87 -6.93
C PRO A 29 8.19 10.56 -8.41
N ASN A 30 6.93 10.47 -8.86
CA ASN A 30 6.63 10.17 -10.25
C ASN A 30 7.10 11.27 -11.22
N ILE A 31 6.87 12.54 -10.88
CA ILE A 31 7.33 13.66 -11.71
C ILE A 31 8.86 13.73 -11.71
N ASN A 32 9.48 13.61 -10.54
CA ASN A 32 10.91 13.76 -10.40
C ASN A 32 11.72 12.59 -10.97
N THR A 33 11.12 11.41 -11.14
CA THR A 33 11.73 10.32 -11.90
C THR A 33 12.09 10.72 -13.34
N ASN A 34 11.25 11.55 -13.97
CA ASN A 34 11.52 12.07 -15.31
C ASN A 34 12.34 13.39 -15.31
N LYS A 35 12.93 13.78 -14.19
CA LYS A 35 13.79 14.96 -14.04
C LYS A 35 15.18 14.63 -13.47
N CYS A 36 15.33 13.47 -12.81
CA CYS A 36 16.60 13.09 -12.21
C CYS A 36 17.68 12.87 -13.29
N ASP A 37 18.92 13.15 -12.96
CA ASP A 37 20.10 12.88 -13.76
C ASP A 37 20.63 11.45 -13.53
N VAL A 38 20.44 10.91 -12.32
CA VAL A 38 20.79 9.53 -11.95
C VAL A 38 19.59 8.85 -11.30
N LEU A 39 19.26 7.66 -11.77
CA LEU A 39 18.26 6.76 -11.18
C LEU A 39 18.95 5.51 -10.65
N ILE A 40 18.96 5.35 -9.34
CA ILE A 40 19.50 4.16 -8.68
C ILE A 40 18.34 3.23 -8.35
N ALA A 41 18.26 2.10 -9.05
CA ALA A 41 17.27 1.05 -8.80
C ALA A 41 17.87 -0.08 -7.98
N VAL A 42 17.22 -0.46 -6.89
CA VAL A 42 17.70 -1.52 -6.00
C VAL A 42 16.62 -2.59 -5.85
N GLY A 43 16.85 -3.78 -6.42
CA GLY A 43 15.90 -4.89 -6.43
C GLY A 43 14.59 -4.53 -7.10
N MET A 44 14.63 -3.78 -8.19
CA MET A 44 13.49 -3.25 -8.91
C MET A 44 13.40 -3.85 -10.31
N ARG A 45 12.31 -4.53 -10.63
CA ARG A 45 12.13 -5.17 -11.95
C ARG A 45 11.61 -4.24 -13.05
N PHE A 46 11.38 -2.96 -12.78
CA PHE A 46 10.84 -1.99 -13.75
C PHE A 46 9.55 -2.47 -14.44
N ASP A 47 8.59 -2.97 -13.64
CA ASP A 47 7.30 -3.41 -14.19
C ASP A 47 6.44 -2.23 -14.65
N ASP A 48 5.42 -2.55 -15.45
CA ASP A 48 4.53 -1.57 -16.07
C ASP A 48 3.74 -0.72 -15.07
N ARG A 49 3.51 -1.23 -13.85
CA ARG A 49 2.84 -0.49 -12.78
C ARG A 49 3.71 0.63 -12.22
N VAL A 50 5.03 0.51 -12.35
CA VAL A 50 5.98 1.52 -11.90
C VAL A 50 6.41 2.42 -13.04
N THR A 51 6.69 1.85 -14.21
CA THR A 51 7.25 2.62 -15.34
C THR A 51 6.19 3.36 -16.16
N GLY A 52 4.94 2.88 -16.15
CA GLY A 52 3.97 3.33 -17.12
C GLY A 52 4.51 3.16 -18.54
N LYS A 53 4.41 4.17 -19.38
CA LYS A 53 4.90 4.18 -20.76
C LYS A 53 6.43 4.18 -20.81
N LEU A 54 7.03 3.02 -21.13
CA LEU A 54 8.49 2.81 -21.14
C LEU A 54 9.26 3.80 -22.03
N GLU A 55 8.67 4.23 -23.15
CA GLU A 55 9.31 5.17 -24.07
C GLU A 55 9.57 6.55 -23.45
N THR A 56 8.88 6.86 -22.36
CA THR A 56 8.99 8.17 -21.67
C THR A 56 9.56 8.06 -20.27
N TYR A 57 9.89 6.84 -19.78
CA TYR A 57 10.35 6.63 -18.42
C TYR A 57 11.85 6.94 -18.28
N ALA A 58 12.19 7.93 -17.46
CA ALA A 58 13.56 8.29 -17.03
C ALA A 58 14.61 8.35 -18.16
N LYS A 59 14.22 8.78 -19.38
CA LYS A 59 15.10 8.78 -20.56
C LYS A 59 16.33 9.69 -20.46
N GLN A 60 16.26 10.69 -19.61
CA GLN A 60 17.35 11.65 -19.34
C GLN A 60 18.36 11.14 -18.32
N ALA A 61 17.97 10.12 -17.50
CA ALA A 61 18.76 9.65 -16.38
C ALA A 61 19.80 8.61 -16.79
N LYS A 62 20.94 8.62 -16.09
CA LYS A 62 21.84 7.47 -16.00
C LYS A 62 21.27 6.45 -15.04
N ILE A 63 21.12 5.20 -15.46
CA ILE A 63 20.46 4.16 -14.67
C ILE A 63 21.50 3.20 -14.10
N ILE A 64 21.56 3.14 -12.77
CA ILE A 64 22.36 2.16 -12.03
C ILE A 64 21.39 1.14 -11.43
N HIS A 65 21.52 -0.12 -11.83
CA HIS A 65 20.60 -1.18 -11.41
C HIS A 65 21.32 -2.23 -10.56
N PHE A 66 20.93 -2.31 -9.29
CA PHE A 66 21.37 -3.33 -8.34
C PHE A 66 20.31 -4.43 -8.30
N ASP A 67 20.65 -5.63 -8.73
CA ASP A 67 19.77 -6.77 -8.61
C ASP A 67 20.56 -8.06 -8.36
N ILE A 68 19.93 -9.03 -7.72
CA ILE A 68 20.49 -10.37 -7.51
C ILE A 68 20.20 -11.30 -8.68
N ASP A 69 19.12 -11.01 -9.45
CA ASP A 69 18.70 -11.80 -10.59
C ASP A 69 19.23 -11.19 -11.90
N PRO A 70 20.16 -11.86 -12.59
CA PRO A 70 20.68 -11.37 -13.87
C PRO A 70 19.60 -11.25 -14.94
N ALA A 71 18.46 -11.96 -14.82
CA ALA A 71 17.38 -11.89 -15.78
C ALA A 71 16.56 -10.60 -15.70
N GLU A 72 16.66 -9.84 -14.61
CA GLU A 72 16.00 -8.54 -14.45
C GLU A 72 16.84 -7.38 -15.02
N ILE A 73 18.15 -7.58 -15.21
CA ILE A 73 19.03 -6.56 -15.80
C ILE A 73 18.70 -6.39 -17.28
N ASP A 74 18.52 -5.14 -17.71
CA ASP A 74 18.21 -4.74 -19.10
C ASP A 74 16.89 -5.31 -19.67
N LYS A 75 16.06 -5.91 -18.84
CA LYS A 75 14.82 -6.55 -19.27
C LYS A 75 13.78 -5.56 -19.81
N ASN A 76 13.47 -4.53 -19.05
CA ASN A 76 12.45 -3.52 -19.39
C ASN A 76 13.08 -2.15 -19.63
N VAL A 77 14.06 -1.77 -18.82
CA VAL A 77 14.77 -0.50 -18.89
C VAL A 77 16.25 -0.81 -19.06
N LYS A 78 16.87 -0.20 -20.08
CA LYS A 78 18.31 -0.39 -20.32
C LYS A 78 19.10 0.34 -19.25
N THR A 79 20.06 -0.34 -18.63
CA THR A 79 20.93 0.18 -17.60
C THR A 79 22.23 0.76 -18.18
N ASP A 80 22.75 1.83 -17.58
CA ASP A 80 24.11 2.30 -17.86
C ASP A 80 25.14 1.52 -17.04
N VAL A 81 24.79 1.16 -15.80
CA VAL A 81 25.63 0.36 -14.92
C VAL A 81 24.80 -0.72 -14.23
N ALA A 82 25.13 -1.98 -14.49
CA ALA A 82 24.55 -3.14 -13.84
C ALA A 82 25.43 -3.58 -12.66
N VAL A 83 24.83 -3.74 -11.48
CA VAL A 83 25.50 -4.27 -10.28
C VAL A 83 24.79 -5.54 -9.86
N LEU A 84 25.36 -6.68 -10.25
CA LEU A 84 24.81 -8.00 -9.95
C LEU A 84 25.31 -8.47 -8.58
N GLY A 85 24.38 -8.79 -7.68
CA GLY A 85 24.70 -9.32 -6.35
C GLY A 85 23.67 -8.99 -5.28
N ASP A 86 23.86 -9.53 -4.08
CA ASP A 86 23.04 -9.19 -2.93
C ASP A 86 23.18 -7.70 -2.59
N CYS A 87 22.06 -7.00 -2.49
CA CYS A 87 22.05 -5.56 -2.24
C CYS A 87 22.63 -5.17 -0.88
N LYS A 88 22.65 -6.06 0.12
CA LYS A 88 23.30 -5.81 1.41
C LYS A 88 24.81 -5.64 1.24
N GLU A 89 25.43 -6.49 0.42
CA GLU A 89 26.88 -6.47 0.18
C GLU A 89 27.25 -5.36 -0.80
N THR A 90 26.53 -5.27 -1.93
CA THR A 90 26.83 -4.30 -2.98
C THR A 90 26.63 -2.86 -2.52
N LEU A 91 25.54 -2.55 -1.77
CA LEU A 91 25.35 -1.22 -1.22
C LEU A 91 26.38 -0.88 -0.13
N ALA A 92 26.77 -1.84 0.70
CA ALA A 92 27.83 -1.62 1.69
C ALA A 92 29.15 -1.26 1.01
N ALA A 93 29.51 -1.96 -0.08
CA ALA A 93 30.72 -1.68 -0.84
C ALA A 93 30.68 -0.29 -1.51
N VAL A 94 29.56 0.06 -2.15
CA VAL A 94 29.40 1.38 -2.79
C VAL A 94 29.46 2.51 -1.78
N THR A 95 28.83 2.34 -0.60
CA THR A 95 28.83 3.38 0.44
C THR A 95 30.23 3.77 0.90
N GLN A 96 31.18 2.84 0.88
CA GLN A 96 32.57 3.11 1.24
C GLN A 96 33.32 3.95 0.18
N LEU A 97 32.81 4.01 -1.05
CA LEU A 97 33.42 4.73 -2.16
C LEU A 97 32.79 6.13 -2.37
N LEU A 98 31.72 6.43 -1.65
CA LEU A 98 30.99 7.69 -1.79
C LEU A 98 31.42 8.70 -0.73
N GLU A 99 31.64 9.93 -1.16
CA GLU A 99 31.79 11.06 -0.26
C GLU A 99 30.43 11.69 0.05
N PRO A 100 30.26 12.26 1.25
CA PRO A 100 29.03 12.99 1.59
C PRO A 100 28.79 14.14 0.61
N ALA A 101 27.59 14.23 0.07
CA ALA A 101 27.19 15.29 -0.84
C ALA A 101 25.91 15.98 -0.36
N ASN A 102 25.76 17.24 -0.71
CA ASN A 102 24.55 18.01 -0.42
C ASN A 102 23.64 18.02 -1.64
N HIS A 103 22.43 17.45 -1.48
CA HIS A 103 21.38 17.42 -2.50
C HIS A 103 20.14 18.18 -2.05
N GLN A 104 20.28 19.25 -1.26
CA GLN A 104 19.15 19.97 -0.68
C GLN A 104 18.21 20.56 -1.73
N GLU A 105 18.74 21.12 -2.81
CA GLU A 105 17.92 21.64 -3.92
C GLU A 105 17.05 20.56 -4.56
N TRP A 106 17.60 19.34 -4.73
CA TRP A 106 16.86 18.21 -5.23
C TRP A 106 15.75 17.78 -4.24
N ILE A 107 16.06 17.70 -2.96
CA ILE A 107 15.10 17.36 -1.91
C ILE A 107 13.98 18.41 -1.86
N ASP A 108 14.31 19.68 -1.95
CA ASP A 108 13.35 20.80 -1.92
C ASP A 108 12.46 20.83 -3.16
N SER A 109 12.92 20.31 -4.29
CA SER A 109 12.13 20.21 -5.52
C SER A 109 10.86 19.37 -5.39
N PHE A 110 10.77 18.51 -4.38
CA PHE A 110 9.58 17.70 -4.10
C PHE A 110 8.46 18.49 -3.41
N ARG A 111 8.81 19.54 -2.65
CA ARG A 111 7.86 20.27 -1.78
C ARG A 111 6.63 20.77 -2.53
N GLN A 112 6.80 21.40 -3.68
CA GLN A 112 5.68 21.90 -4.49
C GLN A 112 4.67 20.81 -4.86
N TYR A 113 5.13 19.58 -5.09
CA TYR A 113 4.28 18.43 -5.44
C TYR A 113 3.65 17.82 -4.20
N GLU A 114 4.37 17.79 -3.08
CA GLU A 114 3.87 17.37 -1.78
C GLU A 114 2.71 18.27 -1.33
N GLU A 115 2.83 19.60 -1.51
CA GLU A 115 1.77 20.58 -1.20
C GLU A 115 0.52 20.39 -2.06
N VAL A 116 0.68 20.20 -3.38
CA VAL A 116 -0.43 19.95 -4.29
C VAL A 116 -1.12 18.61 -3.97
N GLU A 117 -0.35 17.56 -3.70
CA GLU A 117 -0.90 16.25 -3.36
C GLU A 117 -1.61 16.29 -1.99
N GLU A 118 -1.06 17.00 -1.02
CA GLU A 118 -1.67 17.20 0.30
C GLU A 118 -3.04 17.88 0.16
N GLU A 119 -3.13 18.95 -0.61
CA GLU A 119 -4.37 19.70 -0.78
C GLU A 119 -5.44 18.92 -1.55
N LYS A 120 -5.04 18.28 -2.66
CA LYS A 120 -5.99 17.69 -3.60
C LYS A 120 -6.35 16.23 -3.31
N VAL A 121 -5.48 15.50 -2.65
CA VAL A 121 -5.61 14.05 -2.47
C VAL A 121 -5.61 13.65 -1.01
N ILE A 122 -4.55 14.02 -0.25
CA ILE A 122 -4.35 13.47 1.09
C ILE A 122 -5.36 14.04 2.07
N ARG A 123 -5.51 15.36 2.11
CA ARG A 123 -6.45 16.03 3.04
C ARG A 123 -7.91 15.65 2.78
N PRO A 124 -8.43 15.64 1.53
CA PRO A 124 -9.79 15.17 1.28
C PRO A 124 -10.03 13.71 1.67
N GLU A 125 -9.02 12.83 1.52
CA GLU A 125 -9.14 11.43 1.90
C GLU A 125 -9.10 11.24 3.42
N LEU A 126 -8.25 11.98 4.14
CA LEU A 126 -8.12 11.87 5.59
C LEU A 126 -9.20 12.66 6.36
N HIS A 127 -9.79 13.67 5.73
CA HIS A 127 -10.80 14.54 6.33
C HIS A 127 -11.95 14.77 5.35
N PRO A 128 -12.65 13.71 4.91
CA PRO A 128 -13.72 13.85 3.95
C PRO A 128 -14.88 14.68 4.50
N ALA A 129 -15.44 15.55 3.66
CA ALA A 129 -16.57 16.39 4.04
C ALA A 129 -17.87 15.60 4.23
N GLY A 130 -17.97 14.40 3.63
CA GLY A 130 -19.12 13.50 3.74
C GLY A 130 -19.20 12.80 5.11
N LYS A 131 -20.34 12.13 5.35
CA LYS A 131 -20.55 11.34 6.58
C LYS A 131 -19.92 9.95 6.48
N ALA A 132 -19.84 9.37 5.28
CA ALA A 132 -19.25 8.07 5.06
C ALA A 132 -17.75 8.09 5.43
N LEU A 133 -17.25 6.95 5.91
CA LEU A 133 -15.84 6.74 6.16
C LEU A 133 -15.10 6.61 4.85
N SER A 134 -13.89 7.19 4.74
CA SER A 134 -12.97 6.87 3.66
C SER A 134 -12.07 5.70 4.04
N MET A 135 -11.48 5.03 3.04
CA MET A 135 -10.51 3.97 3.33
C MET A 135 -9.24 4.52 3.98
N GLY A 136 -8.77 5.69 3.50
CA GLY A 136 -7.54 6.31 4.00
C GLY A 136 -7.64 6.76 5.45
N GLU A 137 -8.77 7.34 5.87
CA GLU A 137 -8.96 7.73 7.29
C GLU A 137 -8.99 6.52 8.22
N VAL A 138 -9.63 5.39 7.80
CA VAL A 138 -9.63 4.15 8.59
C VAL A 138 -8.21 3.59 8.73
N VAL A 139 -7.47 3.52 7.63
CA VAL A 139 -6.09 3.04 7.63
C VAL A 139 -5.19 3.90 8.53
N ARG A 140 -5.32 5.23 8.44
CA ARG A 140 -4.54 6.17 9.25
C ARG A 140 -4.89 6.03 10.73
N ALA A 141 -6.16 5.94 11.08
CA ALA A 141 -6.60 5.80 12.48
C ALA A 141 -6.04 4.53 13.12
N VAL A 142 -6.06 3.38 12.41
CA VAL A 142 -5.47 2.13 12.92
C VAL A 142 -3.95 2.24 13.05
N SER A 143 -3.28 2.89 12.08
CA SER A 143 -1.83 3.11 12.15
C SER A 143 -1.43 3.91 13.39
N GLU A 144 -2.13 5.01 13.64
CA GLU A 144 -1.88 5.88 14.79
C GLU A 144 -2.18 5.18 16.13
N ALA A 145 -3.29 4.43 16.22
CA ALA A 145 -3.66 3.67 17.41
C ALA A 145 -2.63 2.56 17.75
N THR A 146 -1.90 2.07 16.76
CA THR A 146 -0.78 1.13 16.95
C THR A 146 0.58 1.83 17.05
N HIS A 147 0.61 3.14 17.28
CA HIS A 147 1.82 3.97 17.36
C HIS A 147 2.73 3.85 16.14
N ASN A 148 2.16 3.49 14.98
CA ASN A 148 2.88 3.21 13.73
C ASN A 148 3.90 2.06 13.85
N GLU A 149 3.73 1.17 14.82
CA GLU A 149 4.66 0.07 15.10
C GLU A 149 4.13 -1.30 14.67
N ALA A 150 2.84 -1.41 14.32
CA ALA A 150 2.26 -2.67 13.88
C ALA A 150 2.87 -3.18 12.55
N ILE A 151 2.76 -4.48 12.34
CA ILE A 151 3.00 -5.07 11.03
C ILE A 151 1.73 -4.92 10.22
N LEU A 152 1.82 -4.18 9.11
CA LEU A 152 0.77 -4.11 8.12
C LEU A 152 0.81 -5.36 7.24
N VAL A 153 -0.31 -6.05 7.14
CA VAL A 153 -0.55 -7.04 6.09
C VAL A 153 -1.67 -6.52 5.20
N THR A 154 -1.52 -6.63 3.89
CA THR A 154 -2.58 -6.23 2.97
C THR A 154 -3.08 -7.40 2.15
N ASP A 155 -4.37 -7.43 1.89
CA ASP A 155 -4.91 -8.15 0.75
C ASP A 155 -4.68 -7.34 -0.52
N VAL A 156 -5.41 -7.59 -1.60
CA VAL A 156 -5.18 -7.01 -2.91
C VAL A 156 -6.37 -6.16 -3.36
N GLY A 157 -6.08 -5.04 -4.00
CA GLY A 157 -7.06 -4.10 -4.54
C GLY A 157 -6.92 -2.69 -3.94
N GLN A 158 -8.04 -1.95 -3.83
CA GLN A 158 -8.01 -0.60 -3.25
C GLN A 158 -7.51 -0.61 -1.80
N ASN A 159 -7.90 -1.61 -1.00
CA ASN A 159 -7.39 -1.79 0.36
C ASN A 159 -5.85 -1.82 0.43
N GLN A 160 -5.20 -2.52 -0.51
CA GLN A 160 -3.74 -2.61 -0.60
C GLN A 160 -3.10 -1.25 -0.87
N MET A 161 -3.61 -0.55 -1.87
CA MET A 161 -3.07 0.74 -2.30
C MET A 161 -3.29 1.83 -1.25
N MET A 162 -4.48 1.87 -0.65
CA MET A 162 -4.80 2.80 0.44
C MET A 162 -3.97 2.51 1.69
N SER A 163 -3.80 1.23 2.05
CA SER A 163 -2.95 0.85 3.17
C SER A 163 -1.49 1.22 2.92
N ALA A 164 -0.96 0.95 1.73
CA ALA A 164 0.42 1.32 1.40
C ALA A 164 0.66 2.83 1.45
N ARG A 165 -0.35 3.64 1.12
CA ARG A 165 -0.26 5.11 1.12
C ARG A 165 -0.44 5.72 2.52
N TYR A 166 -1.42 5.27 3.27
CA TYR A 166 -1.88 5.95 4.48
C TYR A 166 -1.40 5.33 5.80
N PHE A 167 -0.96 4.07 5.79
CA PHE A 167 -0.32 3.47 6.96
C PHE A 167 1.10 4.02 7.11
N LYS A 168 1.48 4.36 8.34
CA LYS A 168 2.82 4.85 8.67
C LYS A 168 3.65 3.75 9.35
N TYR A 169 4.95 3.80 9.16
CA TYR A 169 5.88 2.84 9.70
C TYR A 169 7.00 3.54 10.47
N SER A 170 7.24 3.10 11.69
CA SER A 170 8.34 3.54 12.54
C SER A 170 9.39 2.46 12.77
N LYS A 171 9.12 1.22 12.30
CA LYS A 171 10.02 0.07 12.45
C LYS A 171 10.25 -0.62 11.11
N GLU A 172 11.39 -1.25 10.97
CA GLU A 172 11.73 -2.07 9.82
C GLU A 172 10.84 -3.33 9.72
N ARG A 173 10.75 -3.88 8.50
CA ARG A 173 9.99 -5.11 8.20
C ARG A 173 8.54 -5.05 8.68
N SER A 174 7.91 -3.91 8.42
CA SER A 174 6.55 -3.63 8.87
C SER A 174 5.47 -3.86 7.82
N ILE A 175 5.81 -4.34 6.61
CA ILE A 175 4.81 -4.61 5.56
C ILE A 175 4.95 -6.01 4.99
N VAL A 176 3.81 -6.70 4.86
CA VAL A 176 3.65 -7.99 4.17
C VAL A 176 2.53 -7.85 3.14
N THR A 177 2.88 -8.04 1.86
CA THR A 177 1.93 -7.82 0.76
C THR A 177 2.24 -8.70 -0.45
N SER A 178 1.21 -9.11 -1.20
CA SER A 178 1.37 -9.79 -2.49
C SER A 178 1.70 -8.77 -3.58
N GLY A 179 2.92 -8.21 -3.53
CA GLY A 179 3.35 -7.15 -4.45
C GLY A 179 3.79 -7.66 -5.83
N GLY A 180 4.07 -8.92 -5.98
CA GLY A 180 4.52 -9.53 -7.24
C GLY A 180 3.35 -10.01 -8.11
N LEU A 181 2.55 -10.90 -7.57
CA LEU A 181 1.45 -11.55 -8.28
C LEU A 181 0.09 -10.88 -8.04
N GLY A 182 -0.05 -10.09 -6.97
CA GLY A 182 -1.31 -9.42 -6.66
C GLY A 182 -2.45 -10.42 -6.39
N THR A 183 -2.18 -11.43 -5.56
CA THR A 183 -3.11 -12.53 -5.30
C THR A 183 -4.16 -12.10 -4.27
N MET A 184 -5.41 -11.93 -4.68
CA MET A 184 -6.53 -11.74 -3.76
C MET A 184 -6.69 -12.95 -2.83
N GLY A 185 -7.02 -12.70 -1.56
CA GLY A 185 -7.07 -13.71 -0.50
C GLY A 185 -5.73 -13.97 0.19
N PHE A 186 -4.65 -13.35 -0.25
CA PHE A 186 -3.33 -13.46 0.39
C PHE A 186 -3.31 -12.92 1.83
N GLY A 187 -4.10 -11.87 2.09
CA GLY A 187 -3.98 -11.08 3.32
C GLY A 187 -4.18 -11.90 4.60
N LEU A 188 -5.27 -12.64 4.70
CA LEU A 188 -5.62 -13.36 5.93
C LEU A 188 -4.60 -14.44 6.30
N PRO A 189 -4.26 -15.43 5.43
CA PRO A 189 -3.26 -16.44 5.76
C PRO A 189 -1.86 -15.83 6.01
N ALA A 190 -1.49 -14.78 5.30
CA ALA A 190 -0.21 -14.09 5.52
C ALA A 190 -0.17 -13.38 6.89
N ALA A 191 -1.29 -12.82 7.36
CA ALA A 191 -1.39 -12.21 8.67
C ALA A 191 -1.24 -13.25 9.79
N ILE A 192 -1.86 -14.43 9.65
CA ILE A 192 -1.67 -15.56 10.58
C ILE A 192 -0.18 -15.90 10.65
N GLY A 193 0.48 -16.09 9.51
CA GLY A 193 1.91 -16.39 9.47
C GLY A 193 2.76 -15.28 10.11
N ALA A 194 2.39 -14.01 9.94
CA ALA A 194 3.09 -12.88 10.54
C ALA A 194 3.00 -12.86 12.07
N THR A 195 1.88 -13.26 12.68
CA THR A 195 1.76 -13.36 14.14
C THR A 195 2.69 -14.41 14.73
N PHE A 196 2.88 -15.53 14.03
CA PHE A 196 3.85 -16.55 14.48
C PHE A 196 5.31 -16.13 14.24
N GLY A 197 5.57 -15.43 13.13
CA GLY A 197 6.91 -14.96 12.80
C GLY A 197 7.38 -13.80 13.69
N ARG A 198 6.46 -13.00 14.22
CA ARG A 198 6.72 -11.83 15.08
C ARG A 198 5.66 -11.70 16.17
N PRO A 199 5.71 -12.63 17.16
CA PRO A 199 4.76 -12.64 18.29
C PRO A 199 4.93 -11.42 19.22
N ASP A 200 6.01 -10.68 19.08
CA ASP A 200 6.33 -9.45 19.81
C ASP A 200 5.66 -8.20 19.24
N ARG A 201 4.92 -8.31 18.11
CA ARG A 201 4.34 -7.16 17.40
C ARG A 201 2.87 -7.38 17.07
N THR A 202 2.09 -6.32 17.16
CA THR A 202 0.72 -6.31 16.65
C THR A 202 0.72 -6.50 15.14
N VAL A 203 -0.13 -7.39 14.63
CA VAL A 203 -0.34 -7.63 13.21
C VAL A 203 -1.73 -7.13 12.83
N CYS A 204 -1.79 -6.16 11.92
CA CYS A 204 -3.01 -5.61 11.35
C CYS A 204 -3.13 -6.02 9.89
N VAL A 205 -4.22 -6.69 9.50
CA VAL A 205 -4.49 -7.01 8.10
C VAL A 205 -5.64 -6.20 7.57
N PHE A 206 -5.41 -5.50 6.46
CA PHE A 206 -6.44 -4.79 5.72
C PHE A 206 -6.89 -5.61 4.52
N MET A 207 -8.19 -5.83 4.41
CA MET A 207 -8.81 -6.63 3.37
C MET A 207 -10.02 -5.89 2.81
N GLY A 208 -10.30 -6.08 1.52
CA GLY A 208 -11.60 -5.76 0.95
C GLY A 208 -12.59 -6.92 1.17
N ASP A 209 -13.86 -6.63 1.00
CA ASP A 209 -14.95 -7.60 1.12
C ASP A 209 -14.78 -8.81 0.19
N GLY A 210 -14.34 -8.59 -1.06
CA GLY A 210 -14.02 -9.68 -1.98
C GLY A 210 -12.80 -10.50 -1.56
N GLY A 211 -11.76 -9.84 -1.04
CA GLY A 211 -10.53 -10.51 -0.62
C GLY A 211 -10.74 -11.43 0.60
N LEU A 212 -11.47 -10.96 1.61
CA LEU A 212 -11.78 -11.77 2.79
C LEU A 212 -12.54 -13.05 2.42
N GLN A 213 -13.51 -12.96 1.51
CA GLN A 213 -14.31 -14.10 1.11
C GLN A 213 -13.51 -15.20 0.39
N MET A 214 -12.37 -14.89 -0.20
CA MET A 214 -11.55 -15.87 -0.92
C MET A 214 -10.86 -16.87 -0.01
N ASN A 215 -10.53 -16.49 1.23
CA ASN A 215 -9.88 -17.35 2.21
C ASN A 215 -10.58 -17.32 3.59
N LEU A 216 -11.90 -17.19 3.57
CA LEU A 216 -12.72 -17.11 4.78
C LEU A 216 -12.54 -18.30 5.73
N GLN A 217 -12.22 -19.50 5.19
CA GLN A 217 -11.97 -20.71 5.97
C GLN A 217 -10.76 -20.57 6.92
N GLU A 218 -9.87 -19.63 6.69
CA GLU A 218 -8.71 -19.39 7.57
C GLU A 218 -9.10 -18.77 8.93
N LEU A 219 -10.35 -18.32 9.08
CA LEU A 219 -10.89 -17.99 10.41
C LEU A 219 -10.90 -19.23 11.32
N GLY A 220 -11.02 -20.44 10.77
CA GLY A 220 -10.85 -21.69 11.51
C GLY A 220 -9.43 -21.84 12.06
N THR A 221 -8.42 -21.50 11.27
CA THR A 221 -7.02 -21.50 11.72
C THR A 221 -6.79 -20.46 12.83
N ILE A 222 -7.39 -19.27 12.71
CA ILE A 222 -7.31 -18.24 13.74
C ILE A 222 -7.94 -18.71 15.06
N MET A 223 -9.12 -19.32 14.98
CA MET A 223 -9.84 -19.85 16.15
C MET A 223 -9.03 -20.97 16.83
N GLU A 224 -8.56 -21.96 16.07
CA GLU A 224 -7.81 -23.10 16.59
C GLU A 224 -6.48 -22.68 17.23
N GLN A 225 -5.74 -21.81 16.56
CA GLN A 225 -4.40 -21.39 16.99
C GLN A 225 -4.42 -20.16 17.91
N LYS A 226 -5.58 -19.54 18.12
CA LYS A 226 -5.75 -18.28 18.86
C LYS A 226 -4.83 -17.16 18.35
N ALA A 227 -4.64 -17.12 17.03
CA ALA A 227 -3.73 -16.17 16.40
C ALA A 227 -4.22 -14.71 16.60
N PRO A 228 -3.44 -13.80 17.22
CA PRO A 228 -3.91 -12.47 17.63
C PRO A 228 -3.94 -11.48 16.45
N VAL A 229 -4.57 -11.86 15.34
CA VAL A 229 -4.69 -11.04 14.14
C VAL A 229 -5.74 -9.95 14.32
N LYS A 230 -5.38 -8.69 14.09
CA LYS A 230 -6.33 -7.58 13.99
C LYS A 230 -6.76 -7.46 12.53
N MET A 231 -7.99 -7.88 12.25
CA MET A 231 -8.57 -7.92 10.91
C MET A 231 -9.39 -6.66 10.66
N ILE A 232 -8.99 -5.85 9.69
CA ILE A 232 -9.70 -4.64 9.29
C ILE A 232 -10.28 -4.87 7.90
N LEU A 233 -11.61 -5.02 7.85
CA LEU A 233 -12.36 -5.21 6.62
C LEU A 233 -12.87 -3.84 6.13
N LEU A 234 -12.32 -3.38 5.03
CA LEU A 234 -12.75 -2.18 4.32
C LEU A 234 -13.86 -2.57 3.35
N ASN A 235 -15.10 -2.51 3.84
CA ASN A 235 -16.28 -2.94 3.09
C ASN A 235 -16.90 -1.78 2.32
N ASN A 236 -16.75 -1.79 1.00
CA ASN A 236 -17.36 -0.83 0.08
C ASN A 236 -18.40 -1.46 -0.87
N ASN A 237 -18.82 -2.69 -0.62
CA ASN A 237 -19.78 -3.45 -1.45
C ASN A 237 -19.38 -3.59 -2.94
N PHE A 238 -18.07 -3.52 -3.23
CA PHE A 238 -17.56 -3.63 -4.59
C PHE A 238 -16.22 -4.38 -4.65
N LEU A 239 -15.97 -5.00 -5.80
CA LEU A 239 -14.60 -5.25 -6.25
C LEU A 239 -13.97 -3.90 -6.64
N GLY A 240 -13.56 -3.12 -5.65
CA GLY A 240 -13.35 -1.68 -5.74
C GLY A 240 -12.34 -1.24 -6.80
N ASN A 241 -11.24 -1.97 -6.97
CA ASN A 241 -10.24 -1.65 -8.00
C ASN A 241 -10.85 -1.80 -9.42
N VAL A 242 -11.56 -2.88 -9.68
CA VAL A 242 -12.21 -3.11 -10.99
C VAL A 242 -13.32 -2.08 -11.21
N ARG A 243 -14.12 -1.78 -10.18
CA ARG A 243 -15.14 -0.73 -10.21
C ARG A 243 -14.54 0.62 -10.58
N GLN A 244 -13.40 1.01 -9.96
CA GLN A 244 -12.70 2.27 -10.26
C GLN A 244 -12.31 2.36 -11.74
N TRP A 245 -11.77 1.28 -12.31
CA TRP A 245 -11.44 1.23 -13.74
C TRP A 245 -12.68 1.36 -14.63
N GLN A 246 -13.78 0.68 -14.29
CA GLN A 246 -15.04 0.80 -15.01
C GLN A 246 -15.63 2.21 -14.90
N ALA A 247 -15.50 2.86 -13.76
CA ALA A 247 -15.94 4.23 -13.57
C ALA A 247 -15.15 5.20 -14.44
N MET A 248 -13.82 5.13 -14.40
CA MET A 248 -12.93 6.11 -15.03
C MET A 248 -12.81 5.92 -16.54
N PHE A 249 -12.76 4.68 -17.02
CA PHE A 249 -12.41 4.37 -18.42
C PHE A 249 -13.55 3.71 -19.24
N PHE A 250 -14.65 3.33 -18.60
CA PHE A 250 -15.76 2.64 -19.25
C PHE A 250 -17.12 3.31 -18.97
N ASN A 251 -17.15 4.62 -18.76
CA ASN A 251 -18.37 5.42 -18.56
C ASN A 251 -19.29 4.86 -17.47
N ARG A 252 -18.75 4.40 -16.34
CA ARG A 252 -19.49 3.79 -15.21
C ARG A 252 -20.36 2.59 -15.61
N ARG A 253 -19.98 1.87 -16.65
CA ARG A 253 -20.67 0.63 -17.05
C ARG A 253 -20.20 -0.51 -16.16
N TYR A 254 -20.76 -0.59 -14.94
CA TYR A 254 -20.40 -1.60 -13.97
C TYR A 254 -20.88 -2.98 -14.40
N SER A 255 -19.97 -3.96 -14.42
CA SER A 255 -20.24 -5.34 -14.77
C SER A 255 -19.54 -6.27 -13.78
N PHE A 256 -20.34 -7.05 -13.04
CA PHE A 256 -19.87 -8.02 -12.04
C PHE A 256 -18.93 -7.46 -10.96
N THR A 257 -19.02 -6.16 -10.66
CA THR A 257 -18.23 -5.50 -9.61
C THR A 257 -19.00 -5.20 -8.33
N PRO A 258 -20.34 -4.93 -8.34
CA PRO A 258 -21.12 -4.85 -7.11
C PRO A 258 -21.13 -6.20 -6.39
N MET A 259 -20.98 -6.16 -5.08
CA MET A 259 -20.98 -7.34 -4.23
C MET A 259 -22.18 -7.36 -3.28
N MET A 260 -22.76 -8.54 -3.11
CA MET A 260 -23.73 -8.82 -2.06
C MET A 260 -23.03 -9.59 -0.95
N ASN A 261 -22.66 -8.88 0.12
CA ASN A 261 -21.85 -9.41 1.18
C ASN A 261 -22.66 -10.20 2.21
N PRO A 262 -22.09 -11.26 2.81
CA PRO A 262 -22.68 -11.92 3.97
C PRO A 262 -22.62 -11.01 5.20
N ASP A 263 -23.32 -11.40 6.25
CA ASP A 263 -23.20 -10.76 7.56
C ASP A 263 -21.89 -11.19 8.25
N TYR A 264 -20.86 -10.36 8.13
CA TYR A 264 -19.54 -10.65 8.69
C TYR A 264 -19.52 -10.72 10.22
N MET A 265 -20.48 -10.07 10.91
CA MET A 265 -20.61 -10.21 12.36
C MET A 265 -21.04 -11.62 12.76
N LYS A 266 -22.00 -12.21 12.01
CA LYS A 266 -22.40 -13.60 12.23
C LYS A 266 -21.28 -14.59 11.90
N ILE A 267 -20.53 -14.30 10.84
CA ILE A 267 -19.37 -15.14 10.47
C ILE A 267 -18.33 -15.10 11.58
N ALA A 268 -17.92 -13.92 12.04
CA ALA A 268 -16.96 -13.80 13.16
C ALA A 268 -17.45 -14.53 14.42
N SER A 269 -18.73 -14.34 14.76
CA SER A 269 -19.34 -15.03 15.90
C SER A 269 -19.32 -16.55 15.77
N ALA A 270 -19.48 -17.10 14.57
CA ALA A 270 -19.39 -18.56 14.32
C ALA A 270 -17.99 -19.15 14.59
N TYR A 271 -16.96 -18.31 14.58
CA TYR A 271 -15.58 -18.68 14.91
C TYR A 271 -15.12 -18.12 16.27
N ASP A 272 -16.04 -17.70 17.13
CA ASP A 272 -15.76 -17.12 18.46
C ASP A 272 -14.80 -15.90 18.39
N ILE A 273 -14.83 -15.14 17.30
CA ILE A 273 -13.98 -13.95 17.10
C ILE A 273 -14.78 -12.70 17.46
N PRO A 274 -14.31 -11.89 18.43
CA PRO A 274 -14.91 -10.57 18.71
C PRO A 274 -14.92 -9.69 17.48
N ALA A 275 -16.04 -9.01 17.22
CA ALA A 275 -16.19 -8.20 16.03
C ALA A 275 -17.02 -6.93 16.27
N ARG A 276 -16.75 -5.89 15.48
CA ARG A 276 -17.54 -4.66 15.41
C ARG A 276 -17.72 -4.24 13.95
N ARG A 277 -18.95 -3.79 13.64
CA ARG A 277 -19.25 -3.06 12.41
C ARG A 277 -19.39 -1.59 12.74
N VAL A 278 -18.75 -0.73 11.95
CA VAL A 278 -18.77 0.73 12.14
C VAL A 278 -19.12 1.44 10.83
N MET A 279 -19.87 2.52 10.95
CA MET A 279 -20.35 3.35 9.84
C MET A 279 -20.03 4.83 10.05
N THR A 280 -19.60 5.20 11.26
CA THR A 280 -19.31 6.59 11.64
C THR A 280 -17.93 6.72 12.28
N ARG A 281 -17.37 7.93 12.25
CA ARG A 281 -16.05 8.23 12.84
C ARG A 281 -16.03 8.00 14.36
N GLU A 282 -17.14 8.29 15.03
CA GLU A 282 -17.26 8.10 16.48
C GLU A 282 -17.27 6.60 16.85
N GLU A 283 -17.96 5.78 16.06
CA GLU A 283 -17.95 4.33 16.22
C GLU A 283 -16.57 3.75 15.89
N LEU A 284 -15.92 4.26 14.83
CA LEU A 284 -14.59 3.82 14.41
C LEU A 284 -13.56 3.99 15.53
N ALA A 285 -13.49 5.17 16.13
CA ALA A 285 -12.54 5.45 17.21
C ALA A 285 -12.71 4.46 18.37
N LYS A 286 -13.95 4.26 18.86
CA LYS A 286 -14.26 3.32 19.95
C LYS A 286 -13.94 1.86 19.59
N ALA A 287 -14.23 1.46 18.34
CA ALA A 287 -13.99 0.08 17.88
C ALA A 287 -12.48 -0.19 17.69
N ILE A 288 -11.70 0.80 17.28
CA ILE A 288 -10.23 0.68 17.22
C ILE A 288 -9.66 0.52 18.65
N ASP A 289 -10.11 1.31 19.60
CA ASP A 289 -9.67 1.18 21.00
C ASP A 289 -9.98 -0.21 21.56
N GLU A 290 -11.22 -0.72 21.30
CA GLU A 290 -11.63 -2.07 21.69
C GLU A 290 -10.78 -3.13 21.00
N MET A 291 -10.54 -2.99 19.70
CA MET A 291 -9.70 -3.92 18.91
C MET A 291 -8.28 -4.01 19.46
N ILE A 292 -7.66 -2.88 19.78
CA ILE A 292 -6.30 -2.83 20.33
C ILE A 292 -6.24 -3.38 21.75
N ALA A 293 -7.24 -3.10 22.57
CA ALA A 293 -7.33 -3.60 23.94
C ALA A 293 -7.67 -5.09 24.04
N THR A 294 -8.23 -5.69 22.99
CA THR A 294 -8.59 -7.11 22.98
C THR A 294 -7.33 -7.97 22.89
N ASP A 295 -7.15 -8.88 23.83
CA ASP A 295 -6.15 -9.94 23.70
C ASP A 295 -6.68 -11.02 22.75
N GLY A 296 -5.94 -11.31 21.67
CA GLY A 296 -6.37 -12.26 20.65
C GLY A 296 -6.87 -11.62 19.34
N PRO A 297 -7.59 -12.40 18.50
CA PRO A 297 -8.12 -11.91 17.23
C PRO A 297 -9.25 -10.92 17.40
N PHE A 298 -9.45 -10.04 16.41
CA PHE A 298 -10.57 -9.13 16.35
C PHE A 298 -10.91 -8.81 14.91
N LEU A 299 -12.20 -8.75 14.55
CA LEU A 299 -12.66 -8.30 13.24
C LEU A 299 -13.35 -6.91 13.36
N LEU A 300 -12.74 -5.92 12.76
CA LEU A 300 -13.32 -4.59 12.57
C LEU A 300 -13.82 -4.44 11.12
N GLU A 301 -15.13 -4.44 10.93
CA GLU A 301 -15.74 -4.11 9.64
C GLU A 301 -16.03 -2.61 9.57
N ALA A 302 -15.28 -1.89 8.76
CA ALA A 302 -15.52 -0.50 8.45
C ALA A 302 -16.30 -0.39 7.13
N CYS A 303 -17.56 0.06 7.20
CA CYS A 303 -18.36 0.38 6.02
C CYS A 303 -17.89 1.72 5.47
N VAL A 304 -17.20 1.69 4.35
CA VAL A 304 -16.57 2.86 3.74
C VAL A 304 -17.32 3.32 2.49
N GLU A 305 -16.98 4.51 1.99
CA GLU A 305 -17.53 5.07 0.76
C GLU A 305 -17.46 4.05 -0.38
N GLU A 306 -18.63 3.78 -1.02
CA GLU A 306 -18.74 2.74 -2.04
C GLU A 306 -17.95 3.07 -3.31
N GLU A 307 -18.01 4.33 -3.75
CA GLU A 307 -17.40 4.79 -5.01
C GLU A 307 -16.08 5.55 -4.78
N GLY A 308 -15.45 5.42 -3.62
CA GLY A 308 -14.12 5.98 -3.36
C GLY A 308 -13.07 5.50 -4.38
N ASN A 309 -12.19 6.38 -4.79
CA ASN A 309 -11.12 6.08 -5.77
C ASN A 309 -9.74 6.27 -5.15
N VAL A 310 -8.80 5.44 -5.56
CA VAL A 310 -7.40 5.58 -5.17
C VAL A 310 -6.72 6.60 -6.06
N MET A 311 -6.35 7.73 -5.49
CA MET A 311 -5.63 8.82 -6.16
C MET A 311 -4.29 9.11 -5.44
N PRO A 312 -3.32 9.68 -6.16
CA PRO A 312 -3.22 9.93 -7.59
C PRO A 312 -3.19 8.64 -8.43
N MET A 313 -3.46 8.77 -9.72
CA MET A 313 -3.40 7.64 -10.64
C MET A 313 -2.78 8.06 -11.98
N THR A 314 -1.77 7.32 -12.45
CA THR A 314 -1.33 7.40 -13.84
C THR A 314 -2.31 6.62 -14.73
N PRO A 315 -2.91 7.23 -15.76
CA PRO A 315 -3.83 6.51 -16.64
C PRO A 315 -3.11 5.39 -17.40
N PRO A 316 -3.84 4.33 -17.81
CA PRO A 316 -3.25 3.24 -18.58
C PRO A 316 -2.55 3.72 -19.85
N GLY A 317 -1.29 3.29 -20.06
CA GLY A 317 -0.47 3.72 -21.19
C GLY A 317 0.05 5.16 -21.09
N GLY A 318 -0.22 5.86 -20.00
CA GLY A 318 0.30 7.18 -19.72
C GLY A 318 1.76 7.17 -19.22
N SER A 319 2.42 8.31 -19.35
CA SER A 319 3.72 8.54 -18.70
C SER A 319 3.54 8.75 -17.20
N VAL A 320 4.51 8.31 -16.39
CA VAL A 320 4.44 8.44 -14.92
C VAL A 320 4.25 9.86 -14.40
N ASN A 321 4.61 10.87 -15.18
CA ASN A 321 4.40 12.27 -14.85
C ASN A 321 3.01 12.83 -15.27
N GLN A 322 2.15 11.99 -15.89
CA GLN A 322 0.78 12.33 -16.28
C GLN A 322 -0.22 11.80 -15.26
N MET A 323 -0.11 12.26 -14.02
CA MET A 323 -0.97 11.79 -12.94
C MET A 323 -2.28 12.56 -12.85
N LEU A 324 -3.38 11.82 -12.72
CA LEU A 324 -4.68 12.34 -12.34
C LEU A 324 -4.72 12.47 -10.81
N LEU A 325 -5.18 13.61 -10.31
CA LEU A 325 -5.33 13.89 -8.88
C LEU A 325 -6.78 13.80 -8.41
N GLU A 326 -7.71 13.83 -9.35
CA GLU A 326 -9.16 13.80 -9.12
C GLU A 326 -9.85 13.09 -10.31
N CYS A 327 -11.11 12.62 -10.11
CA CYS A 327 -11.95 11.97 -11.14
C CYS A 327 -13.06 12.89 -11.60
#